data_9fe4fb3d11ac77411989e138efe17b49
#
_entry.id   9fe4fb3d11ac77411989e138efe17b49
#
_cell.length_a   1.000
_cell.length_b   1.000
_cell.length_c   1.000
_cell.angle_alpha   90.00
_cell.angle_beta   90.00
_cell.angle_gamma   90.00
#
_symmetry.space_group_name_H-M   'P 1'
#
loop_
_entity.id
_entity.type
_entity.pdbx_description
1 polymer ?
#
loop_
_entity_poly.entity_id
_entity_poly.type
_entity_poly.pdbx_seq_one_letter_code
_entity_poly.pdbx_strand_id
1 'polypeptide(L)'
;MPKILIVEDSPDNMRLFRTLLTMRGHDVVGLAGGDGLLETLERDRPELVLMDIQLPGKDGFTLLAEIRASDHRGLAVLALTAHAMSGDRERALAAGFDGYITKPIDIRAFPVQVERALAGERPAR
;
A
#
# COMPACT_ATOMS: atom_id res chain seq x y z
N MET A 1 -5.30 5.65 16.77
CA MET A 1 -5.84 5.49 15.40
C MET A 1 -4.75 4.96 14.49
N PRO A 2 -5.02 3.89 13.74
CA PRO A 2 -4.00 3.36 12.82
C PRO A 2 -3.59 4.39 11.79
N LYS A 3 -2.32 4.45 11.51
CA LYS A 3 -1.78 5.35 10.50
C LYS A 3 -1.41 4.53 9.27
N ILE A 4 -1.87 4.97 8.12
CA ILE A 4 -1.68 4.26 6.84
C ILE A 4 -0.95 5.19 5.89
N LEU A 5 0.13 4.70 5.29
CA LEU A 5 0.83 5.42 4.24
C LEU A 5 0.33 4.92 2.89
N ILE A 6 -0.04 5.84 2.01
CA ILE A 6 -0.45 5.51 0.64
C ILE A 6 0.58 6.10 -0.31
N VAL A 7 1.16 5.26 -1.16
CA VAL A 7 2.07 5.70 -2.21
C VAL A 7 1.34 5.52 -3.54
N GLU A 8 0.90 6.62 -4.12
CA GLU A 8 0.03 6.63 -5.30
C GLU A 8 0.24 7.93 -6.06
N ASP A 9 0.56 7.86 -7.35
CA ASP A 9 0.86 9.05 -8.15
C ASP A 9 -0.38 9.73 -8.73
N SER A 10 -1.51 9.06 -8.81
CA SER A 10 -2.75 9.66 -9.31
C SER A 10 -3.42 10.49 -8.20
N PRO A 11 -3.58 11.81 -8.38
CA PRO A 11 -4.27 12.63 -7.36
C PRO A 11 -5.71 12.17 -7.11
N ASP A 12 -6.39 11.72 -8.14
CA ASP A 12 -7.78 11.26 -7.99
C ASP A 12 -7.85 9.99 -7.17
N ASN A 13 -6.96 9.04 -7.41
CA ASN A 13 -6.92 7.81 -6.64
C ASN A 13 -6.49 8.09 -5.21
N MET A 14 -5.49 8.95 -5.01
CA MET A 14 -5.07 9.34 -3.67
C MET A 14 -6.22 9.93 -2.88
N ARG A 15 -6.99 10.82 -3.50
CA ARG A 15 -8.14 11.45 -2.84
C ARG A 15 -9.19 10.41 -2.46
N LEU A 16 -9.49 9.51 -3.37
CA LEU A 16 -10.49 8.47 -3.12
C LEU A 16 -10.05 7.55 -1.96
N PHE A 17 -8.82 7.06 -2.02
CA PHE A 17 -8.33 6.15 -0.98
C PHE A 17 -8.29 6.84 0.37
N ARG A 18 -7.79 8.07 0.41
CA ARG A 18 -7.72 8.86 1.64
C ARG A 18 -9.10 9.09 2.23
N THR A 19 -10.06 9.47 1.39
CA THR A 19 -11.43 9.73 1.85
C THR A 19 -12.04 8.47 2.46
N LEU A 20 -11.93 7.34 1.77
CA LEU A 20 -12.52 6.09 2.27
C LEU A 20 -11.92 5.66 3.60
N LEU A 21 -10.62 5.84 3.77
CA LEU A 21 -9.96 5.40 5.00
C LEU A 21 -10.17 6.38 6.14
N THR A 22 -10.15 7.69 5.87
CA THR A 22 -10.38 8.67 6.94
C THR A 22 -11.82 8.61 7.44
N MET A 23 -12.77 8.28 6.59
CA MET A 23 -14.15 8.07 7.02
C MET A 23 -14.29 6.94 8.03
N ARG A 24 -13.35 5.99 8.03
CA ARG A 24 -13.33 4.87 8.95
C ARG A 24 -12.45 5.14 10.18
N GLY A 25 -11.95 6.36 10.33
CA GLY A 25 -11.18 6.75 11.50
C GLY A 25 -9.68 6.51 11.40
N HIS A 26 -9.16 6.17 10.22
CA HIS A 26 -7.73 5.96 10.05
C HIS A 26 -7.01 7.27 9.72
N ASP A 27 -5.79 7.43 10.21
CA ASP A 27 -4.92 8.53 9.80
C ASP A 27 -4.22 8.13 8.50
N VAL A 28 -4.18 9.05 7.54
CA VAL A 28 -3.59 8.77 6.23
C VAL A 28 -2.49 9.76 5.92
N VAL A 29 -1.34 9.24 5.51
CA VAL A 29 -0.23 10.03 4.98
C VAL A 29 -0.07 9.61 3.52
N GLY A 30 0.16 10.56 2.64
CA GLY A 30 0.27 10.29 1.20
C GLY A 30 1.61 10.69 0.64
N LEU A 31 2.13 9.87 -0.27
CA LEU A 31 3.28 10.19 -1.10
C LEU A 31 2.90 9.95 -2.56
N ALA A 32 3.31 10.86 -3.43
CA ALA A 32 3.02 10.72 -4.87
C ALA A 32 3.98 9.78 -5.57
N GLY A 33 5.04 9.36 -4.91
CA GLY A 33 6.04 8.47 -5.49
C GLY A 33 7.03 8.05 -4.42
N GLY A 34 8.18 7.52 -4.84
CA GLY A 34 9.14 6.96 -3.91
C GLY A 34 10.01 7.96 -3.15
N ASP A 35 10.01 9.21 -3.58
CA ASP A 35 10.85 10.22 -2.93
C ASP A 35 10.41 10.42 -1.49
N GLY A 36 11.35 10.30 -0.57
CA GLY A 36 11.08 10.52 0.85
C GLY A 36 10.41 9.34 1.55
N LEU A 37 10.36 8.16 0.91
CA LEU A 37 9.68 7.00 1.49
C LEU A 37 10.26 6.60 2.84
N LEU A 38 11.56 6.36 2.92
CA LEU A 38 12.17 5.89 4.17
C LEU A 38 12.10 6.96 5.27
N GLU A 39 12.28 8.23 4.89
CA GLU A 39 12.16 9.33 5.84
C GLU A 39 10.73 9.41 6.41
N THR A 40 9.74 9.19 5.55
CA THR A 40 8.33 9.18 5.97
C THR A 40 8.06 8.02 6.92
N LEU A 41 8.61 6.84 6.64
CA LEU A 41 8.45 5.69 7.52
C LEU A 41 9.05 5.97 8.91
N GLU A 42 10.22 6.62 8.97
CA GLU A 42 10.84 6.98 10.24
C GLU A 42 10.03 8.02 11.00
N ARG A 43 9.54 9.03 10.29
CA ARG A 43 8.84 10.15 10.93
C ARG A 43 7.45 9.76 11.39
N ASP A 44 6.68 9.12 10.51
CA ASP A 44 5.26 8.89 10.74
C ASP A 44 4.94 7.50 11.29
N ARG A 45 5.83 6.53 11.13
CA ARG A 45 5.66 5.18 11.68
C ARG A 45 4.30 4.57 11.34
N PRO A 46 3.94 4.47 10.05
CA PRO A 46 2.65 3.88 9.70
C PRO A 46 2.59 2.40 10.06
N GLU A 47 1.39 1.90 10.25
CA GLU A 47 1.16 0.50 10.54
C GLU A 47 0.97 -0.32 9.28
N LEU A 48 0.70 0.34 8.16
CA LEU A 48 0.44 -0.31 6.88
C LEU A 48 0.82 0.63 5.75
N VAL A 49 1.35 0.09 4.67
CA VAL A 49 1.60 0.84 3.44
C VAL A 49 0.76 0.26 2.32
N LEU A 50 0.07 1.13 1.60
CA LEU A 50 -0.58 0.80 0.33
C LEU A 50 0.32 1.33 -0.78
N MET A 51 0.82 0.44 -1.62
CA MET A 51 1.87 0.77 -2.59
C MET A 51 1.40 0.47 -4.00
N ASP A 52 1.22 1.52 -4.81
CA ASP A 52 0.99 1.32 -6.23
C ASP A 52 2.25 0.72 -6.85
N ILE A 53 2.10 -0.36 -7.60
CA ILE A 53 3.27 -0.99 -8.22
C ILE A 53 3.64 -0.34 -9.55
N GLN A 54 2.79 0.52 -10.09
CA GLN A 54 3.03 1.20 -11.35
C GLN A 54 3.28 2.69 -11.14
N LEU A 55 4.40 3.02 -10.50
CA LEU A 55 4.78 4.39 -10.23
C LEU A 55 5.81 4.87 -11.25
N PRO A 56 5.82 6.16 -11.59
CA PRO A 56 6.88 6.70 -12.43
C PRO A 56 8.20 6.70 -11.67
N GLY A 57 9.29 6.48 -12.36
CA GLY A 57 10.61 6.40 -11.75
C GLY A 57 10.80 5.04 -11.10
N LYS A 58 10.92 5.00 -9.77
CA LYS A 58 11.02 3.73 -9.05
C LYS A 58 9.64 3.12 -8.91
N ASP A 59 9.46 1.90 -9.38
CA ASP A 59 8.18 1.21 -9.25
C ASP A 59 7.98 0.67 -7.84
N GLY A 60 6.78 0.13 -7.58
CA GLY A 60 6.45 -0.38 -6.27
C GLY A 60 7.29 -1.56 -5.83
N PHE A 61 7.77 -2.39 -6.76
CA PHE A 61 8.65 -3.52 -6.42
C PHE A 61 9.99 -3.04 -5.90
N THR A 62 10.56 -2.01 -6.53
CA THR A 62 11.81 -1.43 -6.07
C THR A 62 11.66 -0.81 -4.69
N LEU A 63 10.56 -0.08 -4.48
CA LEU A 63 10.30 0.56 -3.19
C LEU A 63 10.07 -0.48 -2.10
N LEU A 64 9.37 -1.56 -2.40
CA LEU A 64 9.21 -2.65 -1.45
C LEU A 64 10.56 -3.23 -1.04
N ALA A 65 11.46 -3.44 -2.01
CA ALA A 65 12.78 -3.95 -1.71
C ALA A 65 13.54 -3.01 -0.76
N GLU A 66 13.38 -1.70 -0.94
CA GLU A 66 14.01 -0.73 -0.04
C GLU A 66 13.45 -0.84 1.38
N ILE A 67 12.14 -1.01 1.51
CA ILE A 67 11.51 -1.20 2.83
C ILE A 67 12.05 -2.48 3.50
N ARG A 68 12.11 -3.58 2.75
CA ARG A 68 12.54 -4.87 3.29
C ARG A 68 14.01 -4.89 3.67
N ALA A 69 14.82 -4.04 3.04
CA ALA A 69 16.24 -3.90 3.37
C ALA A 69 16.48 -2.93 4.52
N SER A 70 15.45 -2.22 4.99
CA SER A 70 15.55 -1.23 6.04
C SER A 70 15.14 -1.81 7.40
N ASP A 71 15.13 -0.95 8.41
CA ASP A 71 14.64 -1.32 9.74
C ASP A 71 13.13 -1.56 9.76
N HIS A 72 12.43 -1.25 8.67
CA HIS A 72 10.99 -1.42 8.55
C HIS A 72 10.61 -2.71 7.82
N ARG A 73 11.49 -3.71 7.83
CA ARG A 73 11.29 -4.93 7.04
C ARG A 73 10.04 -5.72 7.43
N GLY A 74 9.56 -5.55 8.65
CA GLY A 74 8.35 -6.24 9.13
C GLY A 74 7.06 -5.52 8.87
N LEU A 75 7.12 -4.34 8.24
CA LEU A 75 5.95 -3.52 7.98
C LEU A 75 5.03 -4.20 6.96
N ALA A 76 3.73 -4.16 7.21
CA ALA A 76 2.75 -4.71 6.27
C ALA A 76 2.64 -3.79 5.05
N VAL A 77 2.78 -4.34 3.86
CA VAL A 77 2.69 -3.59 2.61
C VAL A 77 1.76 -4.34 1.66
N LEU A 78 0.70 -3.66 1.22
CA LEU A 78 -0.22 -4.18 0.21
C LEU A 78 0.06 -3.53 -1.13
N ALA A 79 0.08 -4.33 -2.19
CA ALA A 79 0.25 -3.80 -3.54
C ALA A 79 -1.08 -3.30 -4.07
N LEU A 80 -1.06 -2.16 -4.75
CA LEU A 80 -2.19 -1.68 -5.55
C LEU A 80 -1.84 -1.92 -7.00
N THR A 81 -2.67 -2.68 -7.72
CA THR A 81 -2.36 -3.03 -9.10
C THR A 81 -3.58 -2.85 -10.00
N ALA A 82 -3.35 -2.29 -11.19
CA ALA A 82 -4.39 -2.16 -12.21
C ALA A 82 -4.59 -3.46 -12.98
N HIS A 83 -3.70 -4.43 -12.78
CA HIS A 83 -3.73 -5.68 -13.55
C HIS A 83 -4.05 -6.86 -12.64
N ALA A 84 -5.26 -7.38 -12.76
CA ALA A 84 -5.69 -8.55 -12.01
C ALA A 84 -5.31 -9.85 -12.69
N MET A 85 -4.46 -9.79 -13.71
CA MET A 85 -4.05 -10.98 -14.43
C MET A 85 -3.13 -11.85 -13.59
N SER A 86 -3.16 -13.15 -13.85
CA SER A 86 -2.47 -14.15 -13.02
C SER A 86 -1.01 -13.84 -12.97
N GLY A 87 -0.22 -13.34 -13.52
CA GLY A 87 1.21 -13.09 -13.35
C GLY A 87 1.49 -12.00 -12.33
N ASP A 88 0.68 -10.94 -12.32
CA ASP A 88 0.93 -9.79 -11.45
C ASP A 88 0.69 -10.12 -9.99
N ARG A 89 -0.35 -10.91 -9.73
CA ARG A 89 -0.65 -11.35 -8.37
C ARG A 89 0.50 -12.16 -7.79
N GLU A 90 0.95 -13.17 -8.52
CA GLU A 90 2.05 -14.03 -8.07
C GLU A 90 3.35 -13.24 -7.93
N ARG A 91 3.61 -12.30 -8.84
CA ARG A 91 4.79 -11.45 -8.75
C ARG A 91 4.78 -10.60 -7.48
N ALA A 92 3.62 -10.03 -7.14
CA ALA A 92 3.50 -9.20 -5.94
C ALA A 92 3.77 -10.02 -4.69
N LEU A 93 3.16 -11.18 -4.58
CA LEU A 93 3.35 -12.03 -3.40
C LEU A 93 4.78 -12.56 -3.33
N ALA A 94 5.35 -12.97 -4.46
CA ALA A 94 6.71 -13.48 -4.50
C ALA A 94 7.74 -12.41 -4.16
N ALA A 95 7.45 -11.15 -4.47
CA ALA A 95 8.34 -10.04 -4.17
C ALA A 95 8.33 -9.64 -2.69
N GLY A 96 7.35 -10.11 -1.93
CA GLY A 96 7.28 -9.84 -0.50
C GLY A 96 6.16 -8.90 -0.08
N PHE A 97 5.25 -8.56 -0.99
CA PHE A 97 4.02 -7.87 -0.59
C PHE A 97 3.17 -8.82 0.25
N ASP A 98 2.53 -8.27 1.26
CA ASP A 98 1.69 -9.08 2.16
C ASP A 98 0.34 -9.41 1.55
N GLY A 99 -0.05 -8.69 0.51
CA GLY A 99 -1.27 -8.93 -0.23
C GLY A 99 -1.36 -7.95 -1.37
N TYR A 100 -2.49 -7.93 -2.05
CA TYR A 100 -2.70 -7.02 -3.17
C TYR A 100 -4.15 -6.60 -3.22
N ILE A 101 -4.40 -5.43 -3.83
CA ILE A 101 -5.74 -4.90 -4.07
C ILE A 101 -5.76 -4.46 -5.52
N THR A 102 -6.75 -4.90 -6.29
CA THR A 102 -6.86 -4.56 -7.70
C THR A 102 -7.57 -3.24 -7.89
N LYS A 103 -7.16 -2.47 -8.88
CA LYS A 103 -7.81 -1.23 -9.29
C LYS A 103 -8.63 -1.49 -10.56
N PRO A 104 -9.76 -0.84 -10.72
CA PRO A 104 -10.38 0.10 -9.78
C PRO A 104 -10.86 -0.61 -8.53
N ILE A 105 -10.74 0.07 -7.39
CA ILE A 105 -11.14 -0.54 -6.13
C ILE A 105 -12.66 -0.64 -6.01
N ASP A 106 -13.10 -1.62 -5.23
CA ASP A 106 -14.48 -1.70 -4.80
C ASP A 106 -14.62 -0.84 -3.55
N ILE A 107 -15.46 0.18 -3.61
CA ILE A 107 -15.60 1.18 -2.54
C ILE A 107 -15.96 0.52 -1.21
N ARG A 108 -16.76 -0.52 -1.24
CA ARG A 108 -17.18 -1.22 -0.01
C ARG A 108 -16.12 -2.18 0.50
N ALA A 109 -15.45 -2.88 -0.42
CA ALA A 109 -14.47 -3.89 -0.03
C ALA A 109 -13.13 -3.29 0.39
N PHE A 110 -12.74 -2.16 -0.20
CA PHE A 110 -11.42 -1.59 0.02
C PHE A 110 -11.13 -1.32 1.50
N PRO A 111 -11.99 -0.60 2.25
CA PRO A 111 -11.68 -0.35 3.66
C PRO A 111 -11.59 -1.63 4.48
N VAL A 112 -12.41 -2.63 4.16
CA VAL A 112 -12.40 -3.91 4.87
C VAL A 112 -11.10 -4.66 4.60
N GLN A 113 -10.63 -4.67 3.35
CA GLN A 113 -9.38 -5.31 3.00
C GLN A 113 -8.21 -4.68 3.74
N VAL A 114 -8.20 -3.36 3.82
CA VAL A 114 -7.16 -2.63 4.54
C VAL A 114 -7.21 -2.96 6.04
N GLU A 115 -8.39 -2.98 6.62
CA GLU A 115 -8.55 -3.25 8.05
C GLU A 115 -8.16 -4.68 8.42
N ARG A 116 -8.43 -5.64 7.54
CA ARG A 116 -7.98 -7.00 7.74
C ARG A 116 -6.45 -7.10 7.76
N ALA A 117 -5.80 -6.38 6.85
CA ALA A 117 -4.35 -6.35 6.83
C ALA A 117 -3.77 -5.70 8.09
N LEU A 118 -4.41 -4.63 8.59
CA LEU A 118 -4.01 -4.00 9.83
C LEU A 118 -4.13 -4.96 11.02
N ALA A 119 -5.12 -5.85 10.98
CA ALA A 119 -5.33 -6.85 12.03
C ALA A 119 -4.38 -8.05 11.90
N GLY A 120 -3.51 -8.05 10.91
CA GLY A 120 -2.57 -9.15 10.70
C GLY A 120 -3.05 -10.25 9.79
N GLU A 121 -4.26 -10.15 9.25
CA GLU A 121 -4.77 -11.12 8.29
C GLU A 121 -4.18 -10.83 6.92
N ARG A 122 -3.83 -11.89 6.20
CA ARG A 122 -3.34 -11.75 4.84
C ARG A 122 -4.37 -12.30 3.88
N PRO A 123 -4.54 -11.66 2.68
CA PRO A 123 -5.40 -12.22 1.66
C PRO A 123 -4.98 -13.63 1.30
N ALA A 124 -5.92 -14.43 0.84
CA ALA A 124 -5.65 -15.80 0.43
C ALA A 124 -4.60 -15.81 -0.67
N ARG A 125 -3.65 -16.70 -0.57
CA ARG A 125 -2.59 -16.85 -1.54
C ARG A 125 -2.91 -17.92 -2.54
#